data_2505da4a940a73b7b4173e6bcd359682
#
_entry.id   2505da4a940a73b7b4173e6bcd359682
#
_cell.length_a   1.000
_cell.length_b   1.000
_cell.length_c   1.000
_cell.angle_alpha   90.00
_cell.angle_beta   90.00
_cell.angle_gamma   90.00
#
_symmetry.space_group_name_H-M   'P 1'
#
loop_
_entity.id
_entity.type
_entity.pdbx_description
1 polymer ?
#
loop_
_entity_poly.entity_id
_entity_poly.type
_entity_poly.pdbx_seq_one_letter_code
_entity_poly.pdbx_strand_id
1 'polypeptide(L)'
;MAEVRWTPQASDDLEAITNFIAADSPHYASLFAIDVLASVERLVTFPHSGRMVPELKDPAVREIILGNYRIVYRVRRDFVELLTVYHGARLLDPSRLT
;
A
#
# COMPACT_ATOMS: atom_id res chain seq x y z
N MET A 1 16.03 -11.72 -1.23
CA MET A 1 14.73 -11.28 -0.66
C MET A 1 14.80 -9.80 -0.35
N ALA A 2 13.74 -9.07 -0.65
CA ALA A 2 13.68 -7.65 -0.36
C ALA A 2 13.27 -7.40 1.08
N GLU A 3 13.79 -6.32 1.68
CA GLU A 3 13.27 -5.77 2.92
C GLU A 3 12.09 -4.87 2.59
N VAL A 4 11.09 -4.79 3.46
CA VAL A 4 9.96 -3.87 3.30
C VAL A 4 10.08 -2.77 4.33
N ARG A 5 10.00 -1.52 3.87
CA ARG A 5 10.02 -0.32 4.72
C ARG A 5 8.75 0.48 4.53
N TRP A 6 8.16 0.90 5.63
CA TRP A 6 6.97 1.74 5.63
C TRP A 6 7.40 3.20 5.76
N THR A 7 6.94 4.03 4.82
CA THR A 7 7.09 5.47 4.99
C THR A 7 6.13 5.97 6.08
N PRO A 8 6.40 7.12 6.71
CA PRO A 8 5.45 7.72 7.64
C PRO A 8 4.07 7.94 7.00
N GLN A 9 4.03 8.36 5.74
CA GLN A 9 2.77 8.55 5.01
C GLN A 9 1.97 7.25 4.92
N ALA A 10 2.61 6.15 4.56
CA ALA A 10 1.93 4.85 4.42
C ALA A 10 1.42 4.34 5.77
N SER A 11 2.22 4.51 6.83
CA SER A 11 1.80 4.12 8.19
C SER A 11 0.61 4.95 8.66
N ASP A 12 0.64 6.26 8.45
CA ASP A 12 -0.46 7.15 8.82
C ASP A 12 -1.72 6.85 8.02
N ASP A 13 -1.58 6.55 6.73
CA ASP A 13 -2.72 6.18 5.88
C ASP A 13 -3.37 4.90 6.37
N LEU A 14 -2.59 3.88 6.69
CA LEU A 14 -3.12 2.61 7.20
C LEU A 14 -3.87 2.82 8.53
N GLU A 15 -3.29 3.59 9.44
CA GLU A 15 -3.92 3.91 10.71
C GLU A 15 -5.24 4.64 10.51
N ALA A 16 -5.25 5.67 9.66
CA ALA A 16 -6.45 6.44 9.37
C ALA A 16 -7.57 5.57 8.78
N ILE A 17 -7.23 4.69 7.83
CA ILE A 17 -8.20 3.79 7.20
C ILE A 17 -8.73 2.78 8.21
N THR A 18 -7.86 2.15 9.00
CA THR A 18 -8.30 1.17 10.00
C THR A 18 -9.18 1.81 11.06
N ASN A 19 -8.88 3.02 11.49
CA ASN A 19 -9.73 3.77 12.44
C ASN A 19 -11.09 4.11 11.83
N PHE A 20 -11.12 4.49 10.56
CA PHE A 20 -12.36 4.78 9.84
C PHE A 20 -13.25 3.53 9.76
N ILE A 21 -12.67 2.39 9.41
CA ILE A 21 -13.41 1.12 9.33
C ILE A 21 -13.86 0.69 10.73
N ALA A 22 -13.00 0.86 11.74
CA ALA A 22 -13.31 0.45 13.11
C ALA A 22 -14.48 1.21 13.74
N ALA A 23 -14.76 2.44 13.25
CA ALA A 23 -15.91 3.20 13.72
C ALA A 23 -17.23 2.46 13.46
N ASP A 24 -17.31 1.72 12.35
CA ASP A 24 -18.47 0.88 12.03
C ASP A 24 -18.27 -0.57 12.49
N SER A 25 -17.08 -1.12 12.31
CA SER A 25 -16.81 -2.52 12.63
C SER A 25 -15.34 -2.75 12.98
N PRO A 26 -15.03 -2.88 14.29
CA PRO A 26 -13.67 -3.26 14.71
C PRO A 26 -13.22 -4.59 14.11
N HIS A 27 -14.15 -5.52 13.90
CA HIS A 27 -13.84 -6.82 13.30
C HIS A 27 -13.31 -6.66 11.85
N TYR A 28 -14.00 -5.89 11.01
CA TYR A 28 -13.55 -5.66 9.65
C TYR A 28 -12.26 -4.84 9.59
N ALA A 29 -12.08 -3.93 10.54
CA ALA A 29 -10.81 -3.18 10.62
C ALA A 29 -9.63 -4.13 10.86
N SER A 30 -9.79 -5.10 11.76
CA SER A 30 -8.74 -6.10 12.03
C SER A 30 -8.47 -6.96 10.80
N LEU A 31 -9.51 -7.42 10.10
CA LEU A 31 -9.36 -8.20 8.88
C LEU A 31 -8.63 -7.40 7.79
N PHE A 32 -8.99 -6.15 7.62
CA PHE A 32 -8.35 -5.27 6.65
C PHE A 32 -6.85 -5.13 6.95
N ALA A 33 -6.50 -4.84 8.20
CA ALA A 33 -5.10 -4.71 8.61
C ALA A 33 -4.32 -6.00 8.35
N ILE A 34 -4.88 -7.15 8.68
CA ILE A 34 -4.26 -8.46 8.43
C ILE A 34 -4.03 -8.67 6.93
N ASP A 35 -5.02 -8.35 6.10
CA ASP A 35 -4.93 -8.52 4.65
C ASP A 35 -3.87 -7.59 4.04
N VAL A 36 -3.78 -6.34 4.53
CA VAL A 36 -2.73 -5.40 4.09
C VAL A 36 -1.36 -5.96 4.43
N LEU A 37 -1.16 -6.39 5.67
CA LEU A 37 0.14 -6.92 6.10
C LEU A 37 0.54 -8.18 5.34
N ALA A 38 -0.41 -9.08 5.06
CA ALA A 38 -0.15 -10.28 4.28
C ALA A 38 0.21 -9.93 2.83
N SER A 39 -0.47 -8.96 2.23
CA SER A 39 -0.16 -8.49 0.88
C SER A 39 1.24 -7.88 0.80
N VAL A 40 1.60 -7.08 1.80
CA VAL A 40 2.91 -6.45 1.88
C VAL A 40 4.02 -7.49 2.07
N GLU A 41 3.77 -8.51 2.89
CA GLU A 41 4.76 -9.56 3.14
C GLU A 41 5.13 -10.32 1.88
N ARG A 42 4.19 -10.51 0.96
CA ARG A 42 4.48 -11.15 -0.33
C ARG A 42 5.48 -10.37 -1.18
N LEU A 43 5.63 -9.07 -0.94
CA LEU A 43 6.59 -8.23 -1.65
C LEU A 43 8.04 -8.54 -1.26
N VAL A 44 8.26 -9.17 -0.11
CA VAL A 44 9.59 -9.63 0.31
C VAL A 44 10.14 -10.63 -0.72
N THR A 45 9.29 -11.54 -1.20
CA THR A 45 9.67 -12.57 -2.17
C THR A 45 9.43 -12.12 -3.62
N PHE A 46 8.35 -11.38 -3.87
CA PHE A 46 7.93 -10.98 -5.21
C PHE A 46 7.74 -9.47 -5.30
N PRO A 47 8.84 -8.68 -5.28
CA PRO A 47 8.73 -7.21 -5.23
C PRO A 47 8.05 -6.61 -6.47
N HIS A 48 8.09 -7.27 -7.61
CA HIS A 48 7.47 -6.77 -8.85
C HIS A 48 6.09 -7.38 -9.12
N SER A 49 5.48 -8.02 -8.12
CA SER A 49 4.18 -8.67 -8.31
C SER A 49 3.00 -7.71 -8.47
N GLY A 50 3.12 -6.48 -7.96
CA GLY A 50 2.09 -5.46 -8.18
C GLY A 50 2.12 -4.92 -9.60
N ARG A 51 0.99 -4.34 -10.03
CA ARG A 51 0.91 -3.72 -11.36
C ARG A 51 1.55 -2.33 -11.34
N MET A 52 1.94 -1.85 -12.52
CA MET A 52 2.41 -0.49 -12.68
C MET A 52 1.25 0.48 -12.41
N VAL A 53 1.51 1.56 -11.65
CA VAL A 53 0.48 2.55 -11.32
C VAL A 53 0.10 3.31 -12.60
N PRO A 54 -1.20 3.29 -13.03
CA PRO A 54 -1.58 3.90 -14.31
C PRO A 54 -1.33 5.40 -14.38
N GLU A 55 -1.44 6.11 -13.26
CA GLU A 55 -1.25 7.57 -13.20
C GLU A 55 0.22 7.98 -13.29
N LEU A 56 1.12 7.04 -13.04
CA LEU A 56 2.57 7.25 -13.06
C LEU A 56 3.17 6.32 -14.09
N LYS A 57 3.99 6.81 -14.98
CA LYS A 57 4.64 5.96 -15.98
C LYS A 57 6.04 5.57 -15.50
N ASP A 58 6.14 5.13 -14.25
CA ASP A 58 7.37 4.73 -13.61
C ASP A 58 7.32 3.24 -13.26
N PRO A 59 8.14 2.39 -13.92
CA PRO A 59 8.13 0.95 -13.65
C PRO A 59 8.53 0.57 -12.23
N ALA A 60 9.22 1.45 -11.52
CA ALA A 60 9.62 1.19 -10.14
C ALA A 60 8.46 1.40 -9.16
N VAL A 61 7.40 2.12 -9.55
CA VAL A 61 6.24 2.39 -8.69
C VAL A 61 5.12 1.44 -9.09
N ARG A 62 4.70 0.63 -8.12
CA ARG A 62 3.71 -0.42 -8.33
C ARG A 62 2.62 -0.33 -7.29
N GLU A 63 1.53 -1.04 -7.53
CA GLU A 63 0.43 -1.10 -6.59
C GLU A 63 -0.17 -2.49 -6.49
N ILE A 64 -0.70 -2.78 -5.30
CA ILE A 64 -1.51 -3.96 -5.06
C ILE A 64 -2.93 -3.48 -4.83
N ILE A 65 -3.89 -4.09 -5.53
CA ILE A 65 -5.32 -3.82 -5.31
C ILE A 65 -5.81 -4.77 -4.23
N LEU A 66 -6.38 -4.22 -3.17
CA LEU A 66 -6.96 -4.98 -2.07
C LEU A 66 -8.38 -4.47 -1.83
N GLY A 67 -9.37 -5.19 -2.38
CA GLY A 67 -10.76 -4.72 -2.35
C GLY A 67 -10.89 -3.36 -3.03
N ASN A 68 -11.37 -2.37 -2.30
CA ASN A 68 -11.53 -1.00 -2.79
C ASN A 68 -10.32 -0.12 -2.52
N TYR A 69 -9.21 -0.69 -2.04
CA TYR A 69 -8.03 0.07 -1.65
C TYR A 69 -6.84 -0.25 -2.54
N ARG A 70 -5.94 0.71 -2.65
CA ARG A 70 -4.69 0.58 -3.40
C ARG A 70 -3.52 0.74 -2.43
N ILE A 71 -2.58 -0.20 -2.48
CA ILE A 71 -1.33 -0.17 -1.70
C ILE A 71 -0.23 0.15 -2.69
N VAL A 72 0.33 1.35 -2.61
CA VAL A 72 1.34 1.84 -3.56
C VAL A 72 2.71 1.74 -2.94
N TYR A 73 3.66 1.21 -3.70
CA TYR A 73 5.03 1.00 -3.24
C TYR A 73 6.02 1.30 -4.35
N ARG A 74 7.26 1.56 -3.95
CA ARG A 74 8.39 1.74 -4.88
C ARG A 74 9.39 0.62 -4.67
N VAL A 75 9.81 -0.01 -5.77
CA VAL A 75 10.86 -1.02 -5.74
C VAL A 75 12.21 -0.32 -5.78
N ARG A 76 12.99 -0.49 -4.73
CA ARG A 76 14.37 -0.03 -4.63
C ARG A 76 15.31 -1.22 -4.84
N ARG A 77 16.60 -0.95 -4.89
CA ARG A 77 17.60 -2.00 -5.10
C ARG A 77 17.58 -3.08 -4.02
N ASP A 78 17.55 -2.67 -2.76
CA ASP A 78 17.67 -3.59 -1.61
C ASP A 78 16.38 -3.68 -0.77
N PHE A 79 15.35 -2.89 -1.09
CA PHE A 79 14.13 -2.88 -0.30
C PHE A 79 12.95 -2.41 -1.14
N VAL A 80 11.76 -2.66 -0.61
CA VAL A 80 10.49 -2.15 -1.10
C VAL A 80 10.03 -1.08 -0.13
N GLU A 81 9.67 0.08 -0.66
CA GLU A 81 9.24 1.23 0.13
C GLU A 81 7.74 1.43 -0.05
N LEU A 82 6.95 1.24 1.02
CA LEU A 82 5.52 1.50 1.02
C LEU A 82 5.28 3.00 1.04
N LEU A 83 4.62 3.54 0.00
CA LEU A 83 4.47 4.98 -0.18
C LEU A 83 3.14 5.51 0.37
N THR A 84 2.06 4.79 0.11
CA THR A 84 0.72 5.19 0.55
C THR A 84 -0.25 4.04 0.46
N VAL A 85 -1.33 4.13 1.24
CA VAL A 85 -2.51 3.27 1.12
C VAL A 85 -3.70 4.20 0.99
N TYR A 86 -4.55 4.00 -0.02
CA TYR A 86 -5.69 4.90 -0.21
C TYR A 86 -6.84 4.20 -0.93
N HIS A 87 -8.02 4.80 -0.86
CA HIS A 87 -9.21 4.29 -1.52
C HIS A 87 -9.05 4.40 -3.03
N GLY A 88 -9.28 3.27 -3.74
CA GLY A 88 -9.01 3.18 -5.18
C GLY A 88 -9.87 4.05 -6.07
N ALA A 89 -10.99 4.58 -5.56
CA ALA A 89 -11.85 5.51 -6.30
C ALA A 89 -11.24 6.92 -6.41
N ARG A 90 -10.24 7.24 -5.58
CA ARG A 90 -9.56 8.54 -5.63
C ARG A 90 -8.49 8.51 -6.71
N LEU A 91 -8.28 9.65 -7.36
CA LEU A 91 -7.11 9.82 -8.22
C LEU A 91 -5.86 9.95 -7.37
N LEU A 92 -4.81 9.25 -7.77
CA LEU A 92 -3.53 9.35 -7.07
C LEU A 92 -2.91 10.72 -7.34
N ASP A 93 -2.58 11.42 -6.26
CA ASP A 93 -1.81 12.67 -6.36
C ASP A 93 -0.32 12.34 -6.32
N PRO A 94 0.42 12.54 -7.44
CA PRO A 94 1.84 12.19 -7.48
C PRO A 94 2.68 12.92 -6.43
N SER A 95 2.25 14.11 -5.97
CA SER A 95 2.99 14.86 -4.96
C SER A 95 3.08 14.14 -3.61
N ARG A 96 2.15 13.21 -3.34
CA ARG A 96 2.14 12.40 -2.12
C ARG A 96 3.14 11.24 -2.14
N LEU A 97 3.79 11.02 -3.27
CA LEU A 97 4.70 9.88 -3.46
C LEU A 97 6.18 10.28 -3.39
N THR A 98 6.46 11.51 -3.12
CA THR A 98 7.84 12.01 -3.05
C THR A 98 8.45 11.90 -1.67
#